data_a645439269b380178ce80ae74d51fea3
#
_entry.id   a645439269b380178ce80ae74d51fea3
#
_cell.length_a   1.000
_cell.length_b   1.000
_cell.length_c   1.000
_cell.angle_alpha   90.00
_cell.angle_beta   90.00
_cell.angle_gamma   90.00
#
_symmetry.space_group_name_H-M   'P 1'
#
loop_
_entity.id
_entity.type
_entity.pdbx_description
1 polymer ?
#
loop_
_entity_poly.entity_id
_entity_poly.type
_entity_poly.pdbx_seq_one_letter_code
_entity_poly.pdbx_strand_id
1 'polypeptide(L)'
;MSNKNLSLLFTGQGSQFAEMGIDFINKYDWVKERYSISSKILGYDLLDSQSDPSRLNLTQYSQPMIFVFSSIVIDLCKDFLHKNFSKITLAGHSLGEYCALYFAEALNFEEMLEVVKSRADSMSIVSD
;
A
#
# COMPACT_ATOMS: atom_id res chain seq x y z
N MET A 1 2.86 7.01 -29.56
CA MET A 1 3.34 7.03 -28.17
C MET A 1 3.52 8.46 -27.70
N SER A 2 3.09 8.75 -26.50
CA SER A 2 3.32 10.05 -25.87
C SER A 2 4.80 10.17 -25.45
N ASN A 3 5.45 11.30 -25.76
CA ASN A 3 6.81 11.61 -25.24
C ASN A 3 6.76 12.22 -23.82
N LYS A 4 5.68 11.94 -23.07
CA LYS A 4 5.50 12.47 -21.72
C LYS A 4 6.20 11.59 -20.70
N ASN A 5 6.89 12.23 -19.79
CA ASN A 5 7.49 11.60 -18.61
C ASN A 5 6.59 11.82 -17.38
N LEU A 6 6.56 10.84 -16.50
CA LEU A 6 5.83 10.89 -15.24
C LEU A 6 6.77 10.55 -14.09
N SER A 7 6.62 11.26 -12.98
CA SER A 7 7.24 10.88 -11.71
C SER A 7 6.14 10.53 -10.72
N LEU A 8 6.19 9.32 -10.17
CA LEU A 8 5.29 8.85 -9.13
C LEU A 8 6.00 8.91 -7.78
N LEU A 9 5.36 9.59 -6.84
CA LEU A 9 5.85 9.74 -5.48
C LEU A 9 4.90 9.02 -4.53
N PHE A 10 5.42 8.05 -3.77
CA PHE A 10 4.65 7.27 -2.82
C PHE A 10 4.87 7.78 -1.40
N THR A 11 3.76 8.01 -0.69
CA THR A 11 3.77 8.53 0.68
C THR A 11 4.16 7.46 1.69
N GLY A 12 4.66 7.90 2.84
CA GLY A 12 4.96 7.05 3.98
C GLY A 12 3.98 7.22 5.13
N GLN A 13 4.39 6.78 6.32
CA GLN A 13 3.61 6.88 7.54
C GLN A 13 3.21 8.33 7.81
N GLY A 14 1.95 8.52 8.21
CA GLY A 14 1.31 9.83 8.36
C GLY A 14 0.24 10.10 7.29
N SER A 15 0.20 9.31 6.23
CA SER A 15 -0.81 9.46 5.16
C SER A 15 -2.06 8.58 5.35
N GLN A 16 -2.09 7.72 6.38
CA GLN A 16 -3.22 6.84 6.69
C GLN A 16 -4.40 7.60 7.30
N PHE A 17 -5.61 7.12 7.04
CA PHE A 17 -6.85 7.63 7.63
C PHE A 17 -7.89 6.50 7.75
N ALA A 18 -8.87 6.66 8.66
CA ALA A 18 -9.78 5.59 9.07
C ALA A 18 -10.61 4.98 7.94
N GLU A 19 -11.09 5.78 7.01
CA GLU A 19 -11.91 5.32 5.88
C GLU A 19 -11.10 5.00 4.62
N MET A 20 -9.78 4.92 4.72
CA MET A 20 -8.90 4.68 3.57
C MET A 20 -9.26 3.37 2.85
N GLY A 21 -9.63 3.47 1.58
CA GLY A 21 -9.96 2.31 0.74
C GLY A 21 -11.41 1.84 0.78
N ILE A 22 -12.26 2.35 1.67
CA ILE A 22 -13.67 1.92 1.79
C ILE A 22 -14.44 2.13 0.48
N ASP A 23 -14.25 3.24 -0.21
CA ASP A 23 -14.89 3.51 -1.50
C ASP A 23 -14.53 2.47 -2.56
N PHE A 24 -13.28 2.02 -2.57
CA PHE A 24 -12.81 0.99 -3.49
C PHE A 24 -13.37 -0.39 -3.12
N ILE A 25 -13.46 -0.72 -1.82
CA ILE A 25 -14.08 -1.96 -1.34
C ILE A 25 -15.53 -2.05 -1.80
N ASN A 26 -16.27 -0.95 -1.70
CA ASN A 26 -17.68 -0.90 -2.09
C ASN A 26 -17.88 -0.96 -3.61
N LYS A 27 -16.85 -0.61 -4.39
CA LYS A 27 -16.94 -0.54 -5.86
C LYS A 27 -16.40 -1.79 -6.55
N TYR A 28 -15.39 -2.45 -5.99
CA TYR A 28 -14.68 -3.54 -6.66
C TYR A 28 -14.58 -4.77 -5.76
N ASP A 29 -15.12 -5.90 -6.20
CA ASP A 29 -15.07 -7.17 -5.45
C ASP A 29 -13.64 -7.64 -5.20
N TRP A 30 -12.74 -7.46 -6.17
CA TRP A 30 -11.33 -7.85 -6.02
C TRP A 30 -10.60 -7.04 -4.94
N VAL A 31 -11.04 -5.81 -4.68
CA VAL A 31 -10.49 -4.99 -3.58
C VAL A 31 -10.88 -5.57 -2.23
N LYS A 32 -12.15 -5.96 -2.10
CA LYS A 32 -12.63 -6.65 -0.90
C LYS A 32 -11.85 -7.93 -0.62
N GLU A 33 -11.59 -8.71 -1.67
CA GLU A 33 -10.76 -9.92 -1.57
C GLU A 33 -9.33 -9.59 -1.15
N ARG A 34 -8.73 -8.52 -1.69
CA ARG A 34 -7.38 -8.07 -1.30
C ARG A 34 -7.30 -7.74 0.19
N TYR A 35 -8.28 -7.04 0.75
CA TYR A 35 -8.32 -6.78 2.20
C TYR A 35 -8.47 -8.08 3.01
N SER A 36 -9.26 -9.03 2.54
CA SER A 36 -9.39 -10.34 3.18
C SER A 36 -8.07 -11.13 3.19
N ILE A 37 -7.38 -11.19 2.05
CA ILE A 37 -6.06 -11.84 1.93
C ILE A 37 -5.03 -11.12 2.81
N SER A 38 -5.05 -9.80 2.81
CA SER A 38 -4.15 -8.99 3.63
C SER A 38 -4.32 -9.29 5.11
N SER A 39 -5.56 -9.38 5.59
CA SER A 39 -5.85 -9.70 6.99
C SER A 39 -5.35 -11.09 7.38
N LYS A 40 -5.44 -12.07 6.48
CA LYS A 40 -4.87 -13.40 6.71
C LYS A 40 -3.35 -13.38 6.85
N ILE A 41 -2.66 -12.68 5.97
CA ILE A 41 -1.19 -12.55 6.00
C ILE A 41 -0.75 -11.80 7.26
N LEU A 42 -1.44 -10.74 7.61
CA LEU A 42 -1.10 -9.90 8.75
C LEU A 42 -1.40 -10.56 10.10
N GLY A 43 -2.39 -11.45 10.15
CA GLY A 43 -2.82 -12.11 11.38
C GLY A 43 -3.78 -11.26 12.23
N TYR A 44 -4.35 -10.19 11.65
CA TYR A 44 -5.36 -9.35 12.27
C TYR A 44 -6.27 -8.74 11.19
N ASP A 45 -7.47 -8.29 11.58
CA ASP A 45 -8.37 -7.60 10.65
C ASP A 45 -7.84 -6.20 10.33
N LEU A 46 -7.51 -5.97 9.06
CA LEU A 46 -6.91 -4.72 8.62
C LEU A 46 -7.89 -3.55 8.71
N LEU A 47 -9.16 -3.77 8.36
CA LEU A 47 -10.20 -2.72 8.43
C LEU A 47 -10.55 -2.36 9.87
N ASP A 48 -10.64 -3.35 10.75
CA ASP A 48 -10.85 -3.11 12.18
C ASP A 48 -9.68 -2.30 12.76
N SER A 49 -8.45 -2.65 12.41
CA SER A 49 -7.26 -1.92 12.86
C SER A 49 -7.20 -0.49 12.32
N GLN A 50 -7.70 -0.29 11.10
CA GLN A 50 -7.78 1.03 10.47
C GLN A 50 -8.82 1.93 11.13
N SER A 51 -9.94 1.35 11.58
CA SER A 51 -11.01 2.09 12.28
C SER A 51 -10.73 2.32 13.75
N ASP A 52 -9.74 1.65 14.33
CA ASP A 52 -9.38 1.78 15.74
C ASP A 52 -8.39 2.94 15.95
N PRO A 53 -8.79 4.04 16.63
CA PRO A 53 -7.89 5.17 16.85
C PRO A 53 -6.62 4.81 17.64
N SER A 54 -6.66 3.74 18.45
CA SER A 54 -5.50 3.27 19.22
C SER A 54 -4.45 2.56 18.35
N ARG A 55 -4.85 2.06 17.16
CA ARG A 55 -3.98 1.31 16.25
C ARG A 55 -3.57 2.10 15.02
N LEU A 56 -4.45 2.96 14.52
CA LEU A 56 -4.30 3.68 13.25
C LEU A 56 -2.91 4.30 13.06
N ASN A 57 -2.34 4.86 14.11
CA ASN A 57 -1.07 5.58 14.05
C ASN A 57 0.15 4.76 14.52
N LEU A 58 -0.06 3.52 14.97
CA LEU A 58 1.05 2.65 15.35
C LEU A 58 1.72 2.07 14.10
N THR A 59 3.05 2.09 14.07
CA THR A 59 3.83 1.72 12.87
C THR A 59 3.53 0.30 12.38
N GLN A 60 3.29 -0.63 13.28
CA GLN A 60 2.96 -2.02 12.94
C GLN A 60 1.65 -2.17 12.16
N TYR A 61 0.71 -1.23 12.31
CA TYR A 61 -0.57 -1.22 11.61
C TYR A 61 -0.58 -0.23 10.43
N SER A 62 -0.03 0.96 10.62
CA SER A 62 -0.06 2.01 9.60
C SER A 62 0.72 1.66 8.33
N GLN A 63 1.87 0.99 8.46
CA GLN A 63 2.66 0.60 7.29
C GLN A 63 1.90 -0.37 6.37
N PRO A 64 1.35 -1.50 6.87
CA PRO A 64 0.52 -2.38 6.04
C PRO A 64 -0.71 -1.69 5.45
N MET A 65 -1.39 -0.81 6.21
CA MET A 65 -2.54 -0.04 5.71
C MET A 65 -2.18 0.78 4.47
N ILE A 66 -1.12 1.55 4.56
CA ILE A 66 -0.66 2.42 3.46
C ILE A 66 -0.25 1.58 2.25
N PHE A 67 0.48 0.47 2.48
CA PHE A 67 0.91 -0.40 1.39
C PHE A 67 -0.27 -1.06 0.68
N VAL A 68 -1.22 -1.65 1.42
CA VAL A 68 -2.40 -2.31 0.82
C VAL A 68 -3.22 -1.30 0.02
N PHE A 69 -3.50 -0.13 0.57
CA PHE A 69 -4.20 0.93 -0.16
C PHE A 69 -3.45 1.37 -1.41
N SER A 70 -2.15 1.64 -1.31
CA SER A 70 -1.33 2.04 -2.45
C SER A 70 -1.30 0.97 -3.54
N SER A 71 -1.25 -0.31 -3.17
CA SER A 71 -1.28 -1.42 -4.12
C SER A 71 -2.57 -1.45 -4.94
N ILE A 72 -3.70 -1.11 -4.31
CA ILE A 72 -5.00 -1.03 -4.97
C ILE A 72 -5.01 0.10 -6.00
N VAL A 73 -4.55 1.28 -5.61
CA VAL A 73 -4.47 2.44 -6.52
C VAL A 73 -3.52 2.15 -7.68
N ILE A 74 -2.38 1.52 -7.40
CA ILE A 74 -1.42 1.09 -8.42
C ILE A 74 -2.09 0.16 -9.43
N ASP A 75 -2.76 -0.89 -8.97
CA ASP A 75 -3.38 -1.87 -9.86
C ASP A 75 -4.55 -1.29 -10.66
N LEU A 76 -5.23 -0.27 -10.13
CA LEU A 76 -6.28 0.44 -10.86
C LEU A 76 -5.75 1.34 -11.98
N CYS A 77 -4.58 1.95 -11.82
CA CYS A 77 -4.09 2.97 -12.75
C CYS A 77 -2.87 2.52 -13.59
N LYS A 78 -2.21 1.43 -13.23
CA LYS A 78 -0.95 0.99 -13.82
C LYS A 78 -0.99 0.86 -15.35
N ASP A 79 -2.00 0.19 -15.90
CA ASP A 79 -2.11 0.00 -17.34
C ASP A 79 -2.30 1.31 -18.10
N PHE A 80 -3.12 2.21 -17.54
CA PHE A 80 -3.30 3.54 -18.09
C PHE A 80 -1.98 4.34 -18.09
N LEU A 81 -1.22 4.26 -17.00
CA LEU A 81 0.04 4.98 -16.87
C LEU A 81 1.08 4.46 -17.88
N HIS A 82 1.25 3.15 -17.98
CA HIS A 82 2.17 2.55 -18.95
C HIS A 82 1.80 2.85 -20.41
N LYS A 83 0.51 2.95 -20.69
CA LYS A 83 0.03 3.28 -22.04
C LYS A 83 0.26 4.75 -22.42
N ASN A 84 0.22 5.65 -21.46
CA ASN A 84 0.20 7.10 -21.73
C ASN A 84 1.53 7.82 -21.46
N PHE A 85 2.48 7.17 -20.80
CA PHE A 85 3.78 7.76 -20.47
C PHE A 85 4.91 6.88 -20.99
N SER A 86 5.88 7.50 -21.66
CA SER A 86 7.03 6.82 -22.23
C SER A 86 8.09 6.48 -21.18
N LYS A 87 8.15 7.27 -20.12
CA LYS A 87 9.06 7.05 -18.99
C LYS A 87 8.33 7.33 -17.67
N ILE A 88 8.42 6.38 -16.76
CA ILE A 88 7.88 6.51 -15.41
C ILE A 88 9.05 6.37 -14.43
N THR A 89 9.29 7.43 -13.66
CA THR A 89 10.28 7.45 -12.58
C THR A 89 9.55 7.31 -11.24
N LEU A 90 10.11 6.51 -10.36
CA LEU A 90 9.49 6.17 -9.08
C LEU A 90 10.34 6.69 -7.92
N ALA A 91 9.69 7.22 -6.89
CA ALA A 91 10.30 7.51 -5.61
C ALA A 91 9.31 7.25 -4.49
N GLY A 92 9.81 6.89 -3.32
CA GLY A 92 8.99 6.65 -2.13
C GLY A 92 9.64 7.22 -0.89
N HIS A 93 8.84 7.72 0.04
CA HIS A 93 9.28 8.16 1.34
C HIS A 93 9.09 7.03 2.36
N SER A 94 10.18 6.51 2.93
CA SER A 94 10.14 5.45 3.96
C SER A 94 9.35 4.24 3.48
N LEU A 95 8.19 3.92 4.08
CA LEU A 95 7.29 2.84 3.64
C LEU A 95 6.95 2.96 2.14
N GLY A 96 6.82 4.17 1.63
CA GLY A 96 6.51 4.41 0.22
C GLY A 96 7.52 3.82 -0.78
N GLU A 97 8.76 3.55 -0.36
CA GLU A 97 9.74 2.85 -1.20
C GLU A 97 9.26 1.45 -1.58
N TYR A 98 8.56 0.75 -0.69
CA TYR A 98 7.97 -0.56 -0.95
C TYR A 98 6.79 -0.50 -1.93
N CYS A 99 6.04 0.58 -1.88
CA CYS A 99 5.00 0.86 -2.89
C CYS A 99 5.62 1.09 -4.28
N ALA A 100 6.72 1.83 -4.34
CA ALA A 100 7.47 2.03 -5.58
C ALA A 100 8.02 0.70 -6.14
N LEU A 101 8.57 -0.15 -5.28
CA LEU A 101 9.04 -1.48 -5.66
C LEU A 101 7.91 -2.39 -6.15
N TYR A 102 6.73 -2.29 -5.54
CA TYR A 102 5.55 -3.00 -6.00
C TYR A 102 5.11 -2.53 -7.39
N PHE A 103 5.07 -1.22 -7.64
CA PHE A 103 4.80 -0.68 -8.98
C PHE A 103 5.81 -1.20 -10.00
N ALA A 104 7.07 -1.29 -9.63
CA ALA A 104 8.16 -1.80 -10.47
C ALA A 104 8.17 -3.35 -10.62
N GLU A 105 7.21 -4.05 -10.02
CA GLU A 105 7.07 -5.51 -10.08
C GLU A 105 8.25 -6.29 -9.49
N ALA A 106 8.92 -5.72 -8.48
CA ALA A 106 10.03 -6.39 -7.80
C ALA A 106 9.59 -7.66 -7.06
N LEU A 107 8.40 -7.64 -6.45
CA LEU A 107 7.73 -8.76 -5.81
C LEU A 107 6.23 -8.71 -6.13
N ASN A 108 5.53 -9.85 -6.02
CA ASN A 108 4.07 -9.85 -6.09
C ASN A 108 3.46 -9.23 -4.81
N PHE A 109 2.14 -9.03 -4.81
CA PHE A 109 1.45 -8.37 -3.70
C PHE A 109 1.65 -9.08 -2.36
N GLU A 110 1.46 -10.40 -2.32
CA GLU A 110 1.53 -11.17 -1.08
C GLU A 110 2.95 -11.18 -0.51
N GLU A 111 3.95 -11.41 -1.36
CA GLU A 111 5.37 -11.37 -0.98
C GLU A 111 5.76 -9.97 -0.45
N MET A 112 5.33 -8.92 -1.13
CA MET A 112 5.64 -7.55 -0.69
C MET A 112 4.95 -7.20 0.63
N LEU A 113 3.70 -7.66 0.83
CA LEU A 113 2.99 -7.44 2.10
C LEU A 113 3.70 -8.15 3.26
N GLU A 114 4.24 -9.34 3.04
CA GLU A 114 5.05 -10.04 4.06
C GLU A 114 6.32 -9.26 4.42
N VAL A 115 6.99 -8.69 3.43
CA VAL A 115 8.16 -7.82 3.67
C VAL A 115 7.76 -6.57 4.45
N VAL A 116 6.68 -5.92 4.08
CA VAL A 116 6.15 -4.73 4.79
C VAL A 116 5.76 -5.08 6.23
N LYS A 117 5.11 -6.22 6.45
CA LYS A 117 4.75 -6.71 7.78
C LYS A 117 6.02 -6.90 8.64
N SER A 118 7.01 -7.61 8.12
CA SER A 118 8.26 -7.84 8.82
C SER A 118 8.98 -6.54 9.20
N ARG A 119 9.00 -5.57 8.29
CA ARG A 119 9.53 -4.23 8.54
C ARG A 119 8.77 -3.51 9.65
N ALA A 120 7.44 -3.51 9.56
CA ALA A 120 6.58 -2.84 10.52
C ALA A 120 6.71 -3.43 11.92
N ASP A 121 6.73 -4.75 12.02
CA ASP A 121 6.92 -5.47 13.29
C ASP A 121 8.30 -5.16 13.90
N SER A 122 9.35 -5.16 13.09
CA SER A 122 10.72 -4.87 13.55
C SER A 122 10.86 -3.41 14.02
N MET A 123 10.24 -2.47 13.33
CA MET A 123 10.28 -1.06 13.71
C MET A 123 9.45 -0.78 14.97
N SER A 124 8.37 -1.51 15.20
CA SER A 124 7.55 -1.34 16.39
C SER A 124 8.29 -1.69 17.68
N ILE A 125 9.21 -2.65 17.62
CA ILE A 125 10.03 -3.05 18.79
C ILE A 125 10.98 -1.94 19.25
N VAL A 126 11.41 -1.09 18.33
CA VAL A 126 12.39 -0.02 18.60
C VAL A 126 11.71 1.30 19.01
N SER A 127 10.44 1.47 18.67
CA SER A 127 9.70 2.72 18.94
C SER A 127 8.97 2.72 20.30
N ASP A 128 8.95 1.61 21.01
CA ASP A 128 8.45 1.45 22.38
C ASP A 128 9.64 1.62 23.37
#